data_4aa524cf3c6b7cce0ab7ea8525322f43
#
_entry.id   4aa524cf3c6b7cce0ab7ea8525322f43
#
_cell.length_a   1.000
_cell.length_b   1.000
_cell.length_c   1.000
_cell.angle_alpha   90.00
_cell.angle_beta   90.00
_cell.angle_gamma   90.00
#
_symmetry.space_group_name_H-M   'P 1'
#
loop_
_entity.id
_entity.type
_entity.pdbx_description
1 polymer ?
#
loop_
_entity_poly.entity_id
_entity_poly.type
_entity_poly.pdbx_seq_one_letter_code
_entity_poly.pdbx_strand_id
1 'polypeptide(L)'
;MTLQEEITRWRTFAVIAHPDAGKTTLTEKLLLFGGAIHVAGAVKSNKIKKGATSDFMEIERQRGISVATSVMGFEYQGRKINILDTPGHEDFAEDTYRTLTAVDSVIIVIDGAKGVESQTRKLMDVCRMRQTPVIVFVNKLDRPCKDPFDLLDEIEKELRIRVRPLSFPISSGDTFKGVYNIYEKNLTLFTSDERQTADASTVEINDLASPELDEYISERYAKQLREDTELVEGVYDAFDRDAYLRAELAPVFFGSAVNNFGVKELLECFIRIAPSPRPAPTETRIVEPAEEKMTGFVFKIHANMDPNHRDRIAFLKICSGTFERNKNFLHVRSGKQMKFSSPTAFMAEKKSIIDFAYPGDIVGLHDTGNFKIGDTFTEGEKLKFTGIPSFAPEQFRYIENADPLKFKQLAKGIDQLMDEGVAQLFTSSLNGRKIIGTVGALQFEVIEYRLAHEYNAACRWEPISIYKACWIESDNAEQLADFKRRKHTNMAIDKHGRDVFLADTSYALALAQENFKDIRFYFTSEF
;
A
#
# COMPACT_ATOMS: atom_id res chain seq x y z
N MET A 1 -6.42 23.51 18.94
CA MET A 1 -6.76 22.11 19.24
C MET A 1 -5.62 21.50 20.04
N THR A 2 -5.93 20.63 20.99
CA THR A 2 -4.93 19.84 21.71
C THR A 2 -4.37 18.73 20.83
N LEU A 3 -3.21 18.18 21.18
CA LEU A 3 -2.63 17.02 20.47
C LEU A 3 -3.63 15.84 20.42
N GLN A 4 -4.32 15.59 21.52
CA GLN A 4 -5.32 14.50 21.60
C GLN A 4 -6.51 14.72 20.66
N GLU A 5 -6.99 15.94 20.52
CA GLU A 5 -8.07 16.28 19.56
C GLU A 5 -7.60 16.05 18.11
N GLU A 6 -6.36 16.45 17.76
CA GLU A 6 -5.81 16.20 16.44
C GLU A 6 -5.66 14.70 16.17
N ILE A 7 -5.11 13.91 17.10
CA ILE A 7 -4.97 12.45 16.95
C ILE A 7 -6.32 11.80 16.63
N THR A 8 -7.41 12.21 17.30
CA THR A 8 -8.73 11.61 17.07
C THR A 8 -9.30 11.92 15.68
N ARG A 9 -8.82 12.96 15.01
CA ARG A 9 -9.29 13.37 13.67
C ARG A 9 -8.68 12.54 12.55
N TRP A 10 -7.47 12.00 12.71
CA TRP A 10 -6.75 11.31 11.64
C TRP A 10 -7.26 9.90 11.38
N ARG A 11 -7.34 9.56 10.08
CA ARG A 11 -7.60 8.22 9.57
C ARG A 11 -6.66 7.96 8.39
N THR A 12 -5.73 7.04 8.57
CA THR A 12 -4.74 6.69 7.54
C THR A 12 -4.91 5.24 7.17
N PHE A 13 -5.23 4.98 5.91
CA PHE A 13 -5.48 3.63 5.44
C PHE A 13 -4.92 3.36 4.04
N ALA A 14 -4.62 2.10 3.76
CA ALA A 14 -4.28 1.64 2.43
C ALA A 14 -5.47 0.97 1.76
N VAL A 15 -5.55 1.09 0.44
CA VAL A 15 -6.43 0.28 -0.39
C VAL A 15 -5.58 -0.78 -1.08
N ILE A 16 -5.90 -2.04 -0.85
CA ILE A 16 -5.18 -3.19 -1.40
C ILE A 16 -6.14 -4.11 -2.16
N ALA A 17 -5.63 -4.78 -3.19
CA ALA A 17 -6.44 -5.68 -4.01
C ALA A 17 -5.56 -6.58 -4.87
N HIS A 18 -6.15 -7.67 -5.38
CA HIS A 18 -5.64 -8.34 -6.57
C HIS A 18 -5.76 -7.41 -7.80
N PRO A 19 -4.87 -7.51 -8.81
CA PRO A 19 -4.99 -6.75 -10.05
C PRO A 19 -6.40 -6.82 -10.64
N ASP A 20 -6.86 -5.72 -11.21
CA ASP A 20 -8.18 -5.57 -11.83
C ASP A 20 -9.41 -5.71 -10.91
N ALA A 21 -9.28 -5.86 -9.59
CA ALA A 21 -10.43 -5.90 -8.67
C ALA A 21 -11.17 -4.55 -8.56
N GLY A 22 -10.58 -3.46 -9.07
CA GLY A 22 -11.18 -2.12 -9.09
C GLY A 22 -10.69 -1.20 -7.99
N LYS A 23 -9.49 -1.47 -7.45
CA LYS A 23 -8.84 -0.68 -6.41
C LYS A 23 -8.75 0.82 -6.76
N THR A 24 -8.11 1.16 -7.86
CA THR A 24 -7.94 2.55 -8.30
C THR A 24 -9.28 3.25 -8.54
N THR A 25 -10.27 2.52 -9.08
CA THR A 25 -11.63 3.05 -9.24
C THR A 25 -12.26 3.38 -7.89
N LEU A 26 -12.13 2.49 -6.90
CA LEU A 26 -12.63 2.76 -5.54
C LEU A 26 -11.94 3.97 -4.91
N THR A 27 -10.61 4.05 -5.02
CA THR A 27 -9.82 5.19 -4.51
C THR A 27 -10.29 6.52 -5.12
N GLU A 28 -10.43 6.59 -6.45
CA GLU A 28 -10.93 7.78 -7.15
C GLU A 28 -12.35 8.18 -6.68
N LYS A 29 -13.21 7.19 -6.41
CA LYS A 29 -14.56 7.47 -5.92
C LYS A 29 -14.57 7.92 -4.46
N LEU A 30 -13.73 7.37 -3.60
CA LEU A 30 -13.55 7.86 -2.23
C LEU A 30 -13.08 9.32 -2.22
N LEU A 31 -12.15 9.69 -3.10
CA LEU A 31 -11.71 11.07 -3.27
C LEU A 31 -12.82 11.99 -3.80
N LEU A 32 -13.64 11.50 -4.73
CA LEU A 32 -14.78 12.23 -5.28
C LEU A 32 -15.82 12.53 -4.19
N PHE A 33 -16.25 11.51 -3.44
CA PHE A 33 -17.19 11.67 -2.34
C PHE A 33 -16.62 12.51 -1.18
N GLY A 34 -15.32 12.43 -0.96
CA GLY A 34 -14.61 13.29 -0.02
C GLY A 34 -14.46 14.75 -0.48
N GLY A 35 -14.91 15.08 -1.70
CA GLY A 35 -14.78 16.42 -2.28
C GLY A 35 -13.34 16.83 -2.63
N ALA A 36 -12.42 15.86 -2.63
CA ALA A 36 -11.01 16.10 -2.93
C ALA A 36 -10.72 16.28 -4.41
N ILE A 37 -11.56 15.70 -5.26
CA ILE A 37 -11.52 15.84 -6.73
C ILE A 37 -12.92 16.11 -7.25
N HIS A 38 -13.01 16.82 -8.38
CA HIS A 38 -14.31 17.17 -9.00
C HIS A 38 -14.80 16.13 -10.00
N VAL A 39 -13.90 15.34 -10.57
CA VAL A 39 -14.21 14.29 -11.54
C VAL A 39 -13.29 13.10 -11.32
N ALA A 40 -13.85 11.93 -11.09
CA ALA A 40 -13.05 10.71 -10.96
C ALA A 40 -12.42 10.31 -12.32
N GLY A 41 -11.15 9.94 -12.29
CA GLY A 41 -10.43 9.36 -13.43
C GLY A 41 -10.77 7.89 -13.64
N ALA A 42 -10.34 7.31 -14.76
CA ALA A 42 -10.49 5.89 -15.06
C ALA A 42 -9.24 5.30 -15.71
N VAL A 43 -8.87 4.09 -15.27
CA VAL A 43 -7.67 3.38 -15.75
C VAL A 43 -7.84 2.84 -17.16
N LYS A 44 -9.06 2.40 -17.55
CA LYS A 44 -9.32 1.74 -18.85
C LYS A 44 -10.66 2.17 -19.48
N SER A 45 -10.92 3.45 -19.63
CA SER A 45 -12.16 3.87 -20.30
C SER A 45 -11.87 4.76 -21.50
N ASN A 46 -12.24 4.29 -22.69
CA ASN A 46 -12.23 5.10 -23.92
C ASN A 46 -13.20 6.31 -23.87
N LYS A 47 -14.02 6.41 -22.82
CA LYS A 47 -15.01 7.48 -22.64
C LYS A 47 -14.56 8.59 -21.70
N ILE A 48 -13.55 8.36 -20.86
CA ILE A 48 -13.03 9.34 -19.88
C ILE A 48 -11.63 9.75 -20.31
N LYS A 49 -11.47 11.05 -20.65
CA LYS A 49 -10.19 11.61 -21.11
C LYS A 49 -9.19 11.91 -19.97
N LYS A 50 -9.60 11.83 -18.70
CA LYS A 50 -8.76 12.12 -17.54
C LYS A 50 -8.25 10.81 -16.94
N GLY A 51 -6.93 10.63 -16.86
CA GLY A 51 -6.31 9.50 -16.13
C GLY A 51 -6.61 9.55 -14.63
N ALA A 52 -6.43 8.44 -13.91
CA ALA A 52 -6.61 8.40 -12.47
C ALA A 52 -5.64 9.35 -11.76
N THR A 53 -6.10 10.01 -10.69
CA THR A 53 -5.29 10.94 -9.88
C THR A 53 -4.17 10.18 -9.15
N SER A 54 -4.42 8.92 -8.81
CA SER A 54 -3.44 8.03 -8.18
C SER A 54 -2.30 7.61 -9.12
N ASP A 55 -2.54 7.52 -10.45
CA ASP A 55 -1.56 7.10 -11.44
C ASP A 55 -0.80 8.33 -11.96
N PHE A 56 0.22 8.76 -11.23
CA PHE A 56 0.95 9.99 -11.55
C PHE A 56 2.11 9.77 -12.53
N MET A 57 2.63 8.54 -12.67
CA MET A 57 3.67 8.22 -13.63
C MET A 57 3.10 7.97 -15.03
N GLU A 58 3.83 8.41 -16.06
CA GLU A 58 3.43 8.19 -17.44
C GLU A 58 3.37 6.69 -17.81
N ILE A 59 4.28 5.88 -17.26
CA ILE A 59 4.27 4.42 -17.48
C ILE A 59 3.02 3.76 -16.89
N GLU A 60 2.51 4.24 -15.74
CA GLU A 60 1.27 3.76 -15.14
C GLU A 60 0.08 4.02 -16.07
N ARG A 61 0.00 5.22 -16.62
CA ARG A 61 -1.05 5.62 -17.55
C ARG A 61 -1.00 4.84 -18.85
N GLN A 62 0.20 4.61 -19.40
CA GLN A 62 0.39 3.85 -20.64
C GLN A 62 0.05 2.37 -20.46
N ARG A 63 0.42 1.78 -19.34
CA ARG A 63 0.19 0.36 -19.03
C ARG A 63 -1.19 0.09 -18.40
N GLY A 64 -1.80 1.09 -17.80
CA GLY A 64 -3.04 0.98 -17.05
C GLY A 64 -2.92 0.14 -15.78
N ILE A 65 -1.74 0.18 -15.14
CA ILE A 65 -1.43 -0.48 -13.87
C ILE A 65 -0.68 0.49 -12.95
N SER A 66 -1.02 0.51 -11.68
CA SER A 66 -0.26 1.27 -10.68
C SER A 66 1.04 0.55 -10.36
N VAL A 67 2.15 1.26 -10.38
CA VAL A 67 3.52 0.78 -10.17
C VAL A 67 4.06 1.16 -8.81
N ALA A 68 3.64 2.32 -8.30
CA ALA A 68 4.05 2.84 -7.01
C ALA A 68 2.85 3.30 -6.19
N THR A 69 2.96 3.23 -4.86
CA THR A 69 1.95 3.76 -3.96
C THR A 69 1.83 5.27 -4.11
N SER A 70 0.62 5.77 -4.27
CA SER A 70 0.31 7.19 -4.16
C SER A 70 -0.30 7.53 -2.81
N VAL A 71 0.05 8.70 -2.27
CA VAL A 71 -0.48 9.23 -1.00
C VAL A 71 -1.38 10.41 -1.32
N MET A 72 -2.63 10.36 -0.87
CA MET A 72 -3.61 11.40 -1.15
C MET A 72 -4.39 11.72 0.13
N GLY A 73 -4.44 13.01 0.49
CA GLY A 73 -5.14 13.49 1.67
C GLY A 73 -6.38 14.30 1.33
N PHE A 74 -7.39 14.26 2.20
CA PHE A 74 -8.57 15.12 2.16
C PHE A 74 -9.22 15.22 3.52
N GLU A 75 -10.16 16.18 3.66
CA GLU A 75 -10.99 16.31 4.86
C GLU A 75 -12.43 15.92 4.55
N TYR A 76 -13.03 15.11 5.42
CA TYR A 76 -14.42 14.69 5.29
C TYR A 76 -15.08 14.58 6.65
N GLN A 77 -16.23 15.24 6.85
CA GLN A 77 -17.00 15.26 8.10
C GLN A 77 -16.14 15.51 9.36
N GLY A 78 -15.20 16.47 9.28
CA GLY A 78 -14.29 16.84 10.38
C GLY A 78 -13.14 15.86 10.64
N ARG A 79 -13.01 14.80 9.84
CA ARG A 79 -11.86 13.88 9.86
C ARG A 79 -10.85 14.25 8.80
N LYS A 80 -9.57 14.07 9.11
CA LYS A 80 -8.46 14.16 8.16
C LYS A 80 -8.10 12.75 7.70
N ILE A 81 -8.12 12.54 6.42
CA ILE A 81 -8.01 11.22 5.81
C ILE A 81 -6.79 11.17 4.91
N ASN A 82 -5.93 10.16 5.10
CA ASN A 82 -4.89 9.78 4.15
C ASN A 82 -5.24 8.44 3.52
N ILE A 83 -5.37 8.42 2.21
CA ILE A 83 -5.49 7.21 1.40
C ILE A 83 -4.14 6.90 0.78
N LEU A 84 -3.68 5.67 0.95
CA LEU A 84 -2.51 5.13 0.28
C LEU A 84 -2.98 4.11 -0.75
N ASP A 85 -2.99 4.51 -2.01
CA ASP A 85 -3.35 3.64 -3.13
C ASP A 85 -2.13 2.83 -3.55
N THR A 86 -2.14 1.52 -3.29
CA THR A 86 -0.98 0.64 -3.47
C THR A 86 -0.99 -0.02 -4.85
N PRO A 87 0.16 -0.47 -5.39
CA PRO A 87 0.17 -1.34 -6.56
C PRO A 87 -0.62 -2.64 -6.31
N GLY A 88 -1.39 -3.09 -7.29
CA GLY A 88 -2.10 -4.37 -7.22
C GLY A 88 -1.28 -5.56 -7.71
N HIS A 89 -0.27 -5.33 -8.56
CA HIS A 89 0.53 -6.37 -9.17
C HIS A 89 1.59 -6.93 -8.22
N GLU A 90 1.79 -8.26 -8.21
CA GLU A 90 2.71 -8.92 -7.29
C GLU A 90 4.18 -8.49 -7.46
N ASP A 91 4.59 -8.09 -8.66
CA ASP A 91 5.93 -7.58 -8.93
C ASP A 91 6.27 -6.32 -8.09
N PHE A 92 5.25 -5.58 -7.64
CA PHE A 92 5.38 -4.38 -6.81
C PHE A 92 4.92 -4.61 -5.37
N ALA A 93 4.78 -5.86 -4.94
CA ALA A 93 4.32 -6.21 -3.60
C ALA A 93 5.17 -5.60 -2.48
N GLU A 94 6.47 -5.42 -2.71
CA GLU A 94 7.38 -4.81 -1.73
C GLU A 94 6.98 -3.38 -1.36
N ASP A 95 6.60 -2.55 -2.35
CA ASP A 95 6.09 -1.18 -2.09
C ASP A 95 4.78 -1.23 -1.31
N THR A 96 3.89 -2.17 -1.64
CA THR A 96 2.64 -2.39 -0.90
C THR A 96 2.93 -2.77 0.56
N TYR A 97 3.83 -3.72 0.80
CA TYR A 97 4.14 -4.16 2.16
C TYR A 97 4.79 -3.08 3.01
N ARG A 98 5.69 -2.25 2.43
CA ARG A 98 6.23 -1.07 3.12
C ARG A 98 5.13 -0.06 3.44
N THR A 99 4.24 0.19 2.49
CA THR A 99 3.09 1.08 2.68
C THR A 99 2.20 0.62 3.84
N LEU A 100 1.98 -0.69 3.98
CA LEU A 100 1.20 -1.25 5.09
C LEU A 100 1.83 -0.99 6.47
N THR A 101 3.11 -0.61 6.54
CA THR A 101 3.73 -0.18 7.81
C THR A 101 3.29 1.21 8.25
N ALA A 102 2.88 2.05 7.33
CA ALA A 102 2.53 3.45 7.58
C ALA A 102 1.03 3.69 7.81
N VAL A 103 0.19 2.64 7.69
CA VAL A 103 -1.26 2.78 7.82
C VAL A 103 -1.79 2.18 9.11
N ASP A 104 -2.93 2.70 9.53
CA ASP A 104 -3.61 2.31 10.76
C ASP A 104 -4.74 1.29 10.49
N SER A 105 -5.22 1.20 9.24
CA SER A 105 -6.21 0.23 8.77
C SER A 105 -6.07 -0.02 7.27
N VAL A 106 -6.81 -1.00 6.75
CA VAL A 106 -6.76 -1.42 5.34
C VAL A 106 -8.16 -1.65 4.81
N ILE A 107 -8.40 -1.26 3.55
CA ILE A 107 -9.56 -1.69 2.77
C ILE A 107 -9.08 -2.70 1.73
N ILE A 108 -9.60 -3.91 1.79
CA ILE A 108 -9.38 -4.97 0.79
C ILE A 108 -10.51 -4.93 -0.22
N VAL A 109 -10.17 -4.79 -1.50
CA VAL A 109 -11.14 -4.84 -2.59
C VAL A 109 -11.14 -6.22 -3.22
N ILE A 110 -12.32 -6.83 -3.29
CA ILE A 110 -12.55 -8.15 -3.88
C ILE A 110 -13.48 -8.02 -5.09
N ASP A 111 -13.15 -8.69 -6.18
CA ASP A 111 -14.04 -8.80 -7.34
C ASP A 111 -15.16 -9.80 -7.04
N GLY A 112 -16.41 -9.34 -7.04
CA GLY A 112 -17.58 -10.17 -6.70
C GLY A 112 -17.78 -11.38 -7.62
N ALA A 113 -17.28 -11.33 -8.87
CA ALA A 113 -17.36 -12.47 -9.78
C ALA A 113 -16.25 -13.49 -9.54
N LYS A 114 -15.06 -13.04 -9.10
CA LYS A 114 -13.88 -13.90 -8.93
C LYS A 114 -13.73 -14.42 -7.50
N GLY A 115 -14.10 -13.62 -6.50
CA GLY A 115 -13.89 -13.91 -5.07
C GLY A 115 -12.46 -13.63 -4.62
N VAL A 116 -11.96 -14.42 -3.67
CA VAL A 116 -10.64 -14.24 -3.07
C VAL A 116 -9.53 -14.79 -3.98
N GLU A 117 -8.71 -13.91 -4.51
CA GLU A 117 -7.61 -14.24 -5.41
C GLU A 117 -6.25 -14.34 -4.67
N SER A 118 -5.23 -14.90 -5.31
CA SER A 118 -3.94 -15.23 -4.70
C SER A 118 -3.24 -14.04 -4.02
N GLN A 119 -3.22 -12.88 -4.67
CA GLN A 119 -2.57 -11.69 -4.13
C GLN A 119 -3.31 -11.17 -2.89
N THR A 120 -4.64 -11.26 -2.87
CA THR A 120 -5.46 -10.89 -1.70
C THR A 120 -5.08 -11.70 -0.46
N ARG A 121 -4.83 -13.01 -0.61
CA ARG A 121 -4.37 -13.88 0.49
C ARG A 121 -3.02 -13.42 1.04
N LYS A 122 -2.04 -13.21 0.16
CA LYS A 122 -0.69 -12.75 0.54
C LYS A 122 -0.74 -11.42 1.31
N LEU A 123 -1.54 -10.47 0.82
CA LEU A 123 -1.70 -9.16 1.46
C LEU A 123 -2.40 -9.27 2.82
N MET A 124 -3.41 -10.15 2.94
CA MET A 124 -4.07 -10.42 4.22
C MET A 124 -3.12 -11.05 5.24
N ASP A 125 -2.20 -11.92 4.82
CA ASP A 125 -1.20 -12.49 5.73
C ASP A 125 -0.31 -11.39 6.34
N VAL A 126 0.06 -10.38 5.55
CA VAL A 126 0.81 -9.21 6.06
C VAL A 126 -0.04 -8.39 7.04
N CYS A 127 -1.31 -8.14 6.73
CA CYS A 127 -2.22 -7.44 7.64
C CYS A 127 -2.36 -8.20 8.98
N ARG A 128 -2.46 -9.53 8.92
CA ARG A 128 -2.55 -10.40 10.11
C ARG A 128 -1.30 -10.35 10.97
N MET A 129 -0.10 -10.48 10.36
CA MET A 129 1.18 -10.37 11.08
C MET A 129 1.31 -9.05 11.84
N ARG A 130 0.73 -7.98 11.30
CA ARG A 130 0.76 -6.64 11.89
C ARG A 130 -0.46 -6.32 12.76
N GLN A 131 -1.41 -7.24 12.86
CA GLN A 131 -2.71 -7.01 13.52
C GLN A 131 -3.41 -5.75 13.00
N THR A 132 -3.31 -5.48 11.70
CA THR A 132 -3.92 -4.31 11.07
C THR A 132 -5.41 -4.57 10.83
N PRO A 133 -6.32 -3.73 11.35
CA PRO A 133 -7.75 -3.83 11.09
C PRO A 133 -8.06 -3.77 9.58
N VAL A 134 -8.94 -4.65 9.13
CA VAL A 134 -9.29 -4.80 7.72
C VAL A 134 -10.77 -4.62 7.52
N ILE A 135 -11.15 -3.85 6.52
CA ILE A 135 -12.51 -3.79 5.96
C ILE A 135 -12.47 -4.41 4.57
N VAL A 136 -13.47 -5.19 4.22
CA VAL A 136 -13.60 -5.79 2.90
C VAL A 136 -14.67 -5.06 2.09
N PHE A 137 -14.35 -4.73 0.84
CA PHE A 137 -15.29 -4.18 -0.14
C PHE A 137 -15.43 -5.15 -1.31
N VAL A 138 -16.57 -5.81 -1.41
CA VAL A 138 -16.93 -6.67 -2.55
C VAL A 138 -17.46 -5.79 -3.67
N ASN A 139 -16.67 -5.67 -4.72
CA ASN A 139 -16.85 -4.74 -5.83
C ASN A 139 -17.43 -5.41 -7.08
N LYS A 140 -17.91 -4.60 -8.00
CA LYS A 140 -18.40 -4.97 -9.35
C LYS A 140 -19.73 -5.71 -9.37
N LEU A 141 -20.63 -5.41 -8.45
CA LEU A 141 -21.97 -6.00 -8.41
C LEU A 141 -22.85 -5.61 -9.61
N ASP A 142 -22.42 -4.64 -10.42
CA ASP A 142 -22.98 -4.32 -11.72
C ASP A 142 -22.78 -5.42 -12.78
N ARG A 143 -22.07 -6.48 -12.43
CA ARG A 143 -21.83 -7.66 -13.27
C ARG A 143 -22.35 -8.92 -12.56
N PRO A 144 -22.58 -10.02 -13.30
CA PRO A 144 -22.89 -11.30 -12.68
C PRO A 144 -21.80 -11.69 -11.68
N CYS A 145 -22.19 -11.87 -10.42
CA CYS A 145 -21.31 -12.20 -9.30
C CYS A 145 -21.67 -13.58 -8.71
N LYS A 146 -20.78 -14.11 -7.89
CA LYS A 146 -21.08 -15.23 -6.99
C LYS A 146 -22.20 -14.84 -6.01
N ASP A 147 -22.85 -15.83 -5.43
CA ASP A 147 -23.81 -15.59 -4.36
C ASP A 147 -23.15 -14.81 -3.20
N PRO A 148 -23.81 -13.81 -2.63
CA PRO A 148 -23.23 -13.03 -1.52
C PRO A 148 -22.83 -13.85 -0.30
N PHE A 149 -23.60 -14.88 0.07
CA PHE A 149 -23.26 -15.75 1.19
C PHE A 149 -22.07 -16.65 0.87
N ASP A 150 -22.00 -17.20 -0.36
CA ASP A 150 -20.84 -17.97 -0.82
C ASP A 150 -19.56 -17.09 -0.79
N LEU A 151 -19.67 -15.80 -1.14
CA LEU A 151 -18.56 -14.86 -1.05
C LEU A 151 -18.13 -14.59 0.40
N LEU A 152 -19.09 -14.44 1.31
CA LEU A 152 -18.79 -14.24 2.73
C LEU A 152 -18.08 -15.46 3.33
N ASP A 153 -18.55 -16.66 3.02
CA ASP A 153 -17.92 -17.92 3.44
C ASP A 153 -16.51 -18.07 2.85
N GLU A 154 -16.34 -17.74 1.56
CA GLU A 154 -15.03 -17.75 0.90
C GLU A 154 -14.07 -16.76 1.56
N ILE A 155 -14.52 -15.54 1.86
CA ILE A 155 -13.72 -14.50 2.52
C ILE A 155 -13.28 -14.98 3.91
N GLU A 156 -14.21 -15.50 4.70
CA GLU A 156 -13.91 -15.98 6.05
C GLU A 156 -12.90 -17.12 6.04
N LYS A 157 -13.11 -18.11 5.18
CA LYS A 157 -12.26 -19.29 5.05
C LYS A 157 -10.88 -18.96 4.49
N GLU A 158 -10.82 -18.23 3.38
CA GLU A 158 -9.58 -17.97 2.65
C GLU A 158 -8.72 -16.88 3.33
N LEU A 159 -9.36 -15.86 3.90
CA LEU A 159 -8.66 -14.81 4.64
C LEU A 159 -8.51 -15.13 6.13
N ARG A 160 -9.11 -16.21 6.62
CA ARG A 160 -9.02 -16.68 8.02
C ARG A 160 -9.31 -15.57 9.03
N ILE A 161 -10.41 -14.86 8.83
CA ILE A 161 -10.90 -13.79 9.68
C ILE A 161 -12.42 -13.87 9.74
N ARG A 162 -13.02 -13.70 10.91
CA ARG A 162 -14.47 -13.61 11.02
C ARG A 162 -14.98 -12.41 10.23
N VAL A 163 -16.12 -12.55 9.58
CA VAL A 163 -16.74 -11.46 8.82
C VAL A 163 -18.07 -11.02 9.43
N ARG A 164 -18.41 -9.75 9.23
CA ARG A 164 -19.74 -9.22 9.48
C ARG A 164 -20.15 -8.33 8.31
N PRO A 165 -21.14 -8.71 7.51
CA PRO A 165 -21.67 -7.81 6.49
C PRO A 165 -22.38 -6.62 7.16
N LEU A 166 -21.95 -5.41 6.81
CA LEU A 166 -22.57 -4.15 7.23
C LEU A 166 -23.45 -3.57 6.13
N SER A 167 -23.30 -4.04 4.90
CA SER A 167 -24.25 -3.80 3.83
C SER A 167 -24.54 -5.11 3.08
N PHE A 168 -25.67 -5.18 2.38
CA PHE A 168 -26.05 -6.34 1.59
C PHE A 168 -26.59 -5.92 0.22
N PRO A 169 -26.25 -6.61 -0.87
CA PRO A 169 -26.68 -6.24 -2.21
C PRO A 169 -28.12 -6.69 -2.49
N ILE A 170 -28.81 -5.93 -3.31
CA ILE A 170 -30.11 -6.30 -3.83
C ILE A 170 -29.91 -6.78 -5.27
N SER A 171 -29.71 -8.10 -5.42
CA SER A 171 -29.36 -8.74 -6.67
C SER A 171 -27.97 -8.36 -7.22
N SER A 172 -27.60 -8.81 -8.41
CA SER A 172 -26.35 -8.49 -9.09
C SER A 172 -26.52 -8.52 -10.61
N GLY A 173 -25.52 -8.03 -11.35
CA GLY A 173 -25.55 -7.97 -12.81
C GLY A 173 -26.64 -7.03 -13.33
N ASP A 174 -27.30 -7.42 -14.40
CA ASP A 174 -28.35 -6.64 -15.04
C ASP A 174 -29.58 -6.39 -14.15
N THR A 175 -29.72 -7.17 -13.10
CA THR A 175 -30.82 -7.07 -12.13
C THR A 175 -30.45 -6.35 -10.85
N PHE A 176 -29.24 -5.81 -10.75
CA PHE A 176 -28.77 -5.06 -9.60
C PHE A 176 -29.65 -3.84 -9.32
N LYS A 177 -30.22 -3.75 -8.11
CA LYS A 177 -31.16 -2.70 -7.71
C LYS A 177 -30.55 -1.68 -6.77
N GLY A 178 -29.52 -2.05 -6.02
CA GLY A 178 -28.90 -1.21 -5.03
C GLY A 178 -28.28 -2.00 -3.87
N VAL A 179 -28.00 -1.30 -2.80
CA VAL A 179 -27.38 -1.87 -1.60
C VAL A 179 -28.17 -1.42 -0.37
N TYR A 180 -28.49 -2.35 0.50
CA TYR A 180 -29.04 -2.05 1.82
C TYR A 180 -27.92 -2.02 2.86
N ASN A 181 -27.76 -0.88 3.54
CA ASN A 181 -26.85 -0.74 4.66
C ASN A 181 -27.53 -1.23 5.94
N ILE A 182 -27.13 -2.41 6.41
CA ILE A 182 -27.69 -3.07 7.60
C ILE A 182 -27.33 -2.27 8.87
N TYR A 183 -26.13 -1.69 8.90
CA TYR A 183 -25.63 -0.95 10.04
C TYR A 183 -26.32 0.39 10.25
N GLU A 184 -26.56 1.12 9.16
CA GLU A 184 -27.19 2.46 9.18
C GLU A 184 -28.71 2.41 8.94
N LYS A 185 -29.24 1.26 8.52
CA LYS A 185 -30.64 1.04 8.15
C LYS A 185 -31.12 1.97 7.04
N ASN A 186 -30.35 2.07 5.97
CA ASN A 186 -30.72 2.84 4.80
C ASN A 186 -30.52 2.07 3.51
N LEU A 187 -31.28 2.45 2.49
CA LEU A 187 -31.28 1.84 1.18
C LEU A 187 -30.75 2.83 0.15
N THR A 188 -29.71 2.43 -0.59
CA THR A 188 -29.20 3.19 -1.73
C THR A 188 -29.60 2.49 -3.01
N LEU A 189 -30.44 3.18 -3.82
CA LEU A 189 -31.01 2.63 -5.04
C LEU A 189 -30.16 2.93 -6.26
N PHE A 190 -30.14 1.97 -7.19
CA PHE A 190 -29.55 2.14 -8.51
C PHE A 190 -30.54 2.81 -9.46
N THR A 191 -30.17 3.99 -9.99
CA THR A 191 -30.90 4.67 -11.06
C THR A 191 -30.01 4.74 -12.29
N SER A 192 -30.47 4.15 -13.41
CA SER A 192 -29.70 4.00 -14.65
C SER A 192 -29.37 5.32 -15.36
N ASP A 193 -29.97 6.43 -14.96
CA ASP A 193 -29.84 7.73 -15.62
C ASP A 193 -28.79 8.66 -14.99
N GLU A 194 -28.17 8.29 -13.88
CA GLU A 194 -27.24 9.18 -13.17
C GLU A 194 -25.80 9.01 -13.67
N ARG A 195 -25.50 9.81 -14.66
CA ARG A 195 -24.15 10.11 -15.11
C ARG A 195 -23.34 10.71 -13.98
N GLN A 196 -22.54 9.87 -13.30
CA GLN A 196 -21.34 10.30 -12.53
C GLN A 196 -21.50 11.44 -11.48
N THR A 197 -22.70 11.74 -11.02
CA THR A 197 -22.87 12.69 -9.93
C THR A 197 -22.88 11.96 -8.57
N ALA A 198 -22.43 12.66 -7.52
CA ALA A 198 -22.29 12.11 -6.17
C ALA A 198 -23.64 11.81 -5.46
N ASP A 199 -24.77 12.06 -6.12
CA ASP A 199 -26.10 11.96 -5.55
C ASP A 199 -26.85 10.72 -6.05
N ALA A 200 -26.50 9.54 -5.51
CA ALA A 200 -27.41 8.41 -5.55
C ALA A 200 -28.63 8.68 -4.64
N SER A 201 -29.83 8.32 -5.06
CA SER A 201 -31.01 8.47 -4.20
C SER A 201 -30.91 7.50 -3.01
N THR A 202 -30.59 8.04 -1.84
CA THR A 202 -30.58 7.29 -0.58
C THR A 202 -31.95 7.46 0.06
N VAL A 203 -32.58 6.35 0.41
CA VAL A 203 -33.87 6.30 1.11
C VAL A 203 -33.65 5.69 2.50
N GLU A 204 -34.09 6.37 3.52
CA GLU A 204 -34.06 5.81 4.87
C GLU A 204 -35.19 4.79 5.02
N ILE A 205 -34.83 3.53 5.26
CA ILE A 205 -35.74 2.43 5.52
C ILE A 205 -35.42 1.87 6.91
N ASN A 206 -36.08 2.41 7.89
CA ASN A 206 -35.88 1.99 9.29
C ASN A 206 -36.53 0.66 9.62
N ASP A 207 -37.56 0.27 8.87
CA ASP A 207 -38.30 -0.97 9.02
C ASP A 207 -38.42 -1.69 7.67
N LEU A 208 -37.72 -2.80 7.52
CA LEU A 208 -37.80 -3.63 6.32
C LEU A 208 -39.19 -4.26 6.09
N ALA A 209 -40.06 -4.32 7.13
CA ALA A 209 -41.42 -4.79 6.99
C ALA A 209 -42.35 -3.73 6.35
N SER A 210 -41.88 -2.48 6.22
CA SER A 210 -42.67 -1.41 5.58
C SER A 210 -43.03 -1.78 4.13
N PRO A 211 -44.30 -1.56 3.70
CA PRO A 211 -44.71 -1.71 2.31
C PRO A 211 -43.99 -0.79 1.33
N GLU A 212 -43.44 0.33 1.79
CA GLU A 212 -42.67 1.27 0.97
C GLU A 212 -41.47 0.58 0.29
N LEU A 213 -40.87 -0.42 0.95
CA LEU A 213 -39.77 -1.18 0.37
C LEU A 213 -40.20 -1.88 -0.94
N ASP A 214 -41.42 -2.42 -0.96
CA ASP A 214 -41.97 -3.11 -2.13
C ASP A 214 -42.20 -2.15 -3.31
N GLU A 215 -42.50 -0.87 -3.03
CA GLU A 215 -42.65 0.18 -4.05
C GLU A 215 -41.28 0.57 -4.65
N TYR A 216 -40.22 0.62 -3.83
CA TYR A 216 -38.88 1.03 -4.30
C TYR A 216 -38.18 -0.05 -5.12
N ILE A 217 -38.25 -1.32 -4.72
CA ILE A 217 -37.45 -2.38 -5.34
C ILE A 217 -38.28 -3.53 -5.95
N SER A 218 -39.59 -3.47 -5.88
CA SER A 218 -40.59 -4.49 -6.16
C SER A 218 -40.71 -5.59 -5.10
N GLU A 219 -41.91 -6.17 -4.95
CA GLU A 219 -42.25 -7.18 -3.96
C GLU A 219 -41.27 -8.37 -3.93
N ARG A 220 -40.86 -8.84 -5.13
CA ARG A 220 -39.91 -9.96 -5.24
C ARG A 220 -38.57 -9.67 -4.55
N TYR A 221 -37.95 -8.52 -4.86
CA TYR A 221 -36.65 -8.17 -4.31
C TYR A 221 -36.73 -7.72 -2.84
N ALA A 222 -37.86 -7.11 -2.46
CA ALA A 222 -38.11 -6.74 -1.07
C ALA A 222 -38.25 -7.97 -0.17
N LYS A 223 -38.96 -9.00 -0.66
CA LYS A 223 -39.06 -10.27 0.05
C LYS A 223 -37.69 -10.94 0.19
N GLN A 224 -36.91 -11.01 -0.88
CA GLN A 224 -35.57 -11.57 -0.87
C GLN A 224 -34.66 -10.80 0.12
N LEU A 225 -34.66 -9.46 0.10
CA LEU A 225 -33.86 -8.65 1.02
C LEU A 225 -34.24 -8.89 2.49
N ARG A 226 -35.54 -9.05 2.80
CA ARG A 226 -36.01 -9.39 4.16
C ARG A 226 -35.44 -10.73 4.62
N GLU A 227 -35.55 -11.76 3.76
CA GLU A 227 -35.03 -13.11 4.04
C GLU A 227 -33.50 -13.08 4.20
N ASP A 228 -32.78 -12.42 3.31
CA ASP A 228 -31.33 -12.30 3.36
C ASP A 228 -30.85 -11.54 4.60
N THR A 229 -31.55 -10.45 4.98
CA THR A 229 -31.20 -9.69 6.18
C THR A 229 -31.48 -10.48 7.45
N GLU A 230 -32.60 -11.22 7.52
CA GLU A 230 -32.90 -12.11 8.64
C GLU A 230 -31.83 -13.21 8.78
N LEU A 231 -31.38 -13.76 7.64
CA LEU A 231 -30.32 -14.77 7.63
C LEU A 231 -28.98 -14.16 8.11
N VAL A 232 -28.62 -12.96 7.65
CA VAL A 232 -27.42 -12.24 8.13
C VAL A 232 -27.47 -12.03 9.64
N GLU A 233 -28.60 -11.55 10.18
CA GLU A 233 -28.76 -11.30 11.61
C GLU A 233 -28.79 -12.61 12.45
N GLY A 234 -29.19 -13.73 11.85
CA GLY A 234 -29.23 -15.04 12.49
C GLY A 234 -27.91 -15.81 12.47
N VAL A 235 -27.08 -15.59 11.45
CA VAL A 235 -25.83 -16.36 11.24
C VAL A 235 -24.60 -15.61 11.74
N TYR A 236 -24.55 -14.30 11.57
CA TYR A 236 -23.37 -13.49 11.91
C TYR A 236 -23.60 -12.74 13.22
N ASP A 237 -22.59 -12.77 14.11
CA ASP A 237 -22.60 -11.97 15.34
C ASP A 237 -22.79 -10.48 15.03
N ALA A 238 -23.38 -9.73 15.98
CA ALA A 238 -23.47 -8.29 15.88
C ALA A 238 -22.07 -7.65 15.69
N PHE A 239 -22.02 -6.52 14.98
CA PHE A 239 -20.74 -5.83 14.75
C PHE A 239 -20.09 -5.41 16.08
N ASP A 240 -18.93 -5.96 16.35
CA ASP A 240 -18.06 -5.62 17.48
C ASP A 240 -16.88 -4.78 16.98
N ARG A 241 -16.92 -3.48 17.29
CA ARG A 241 -15.85 -2.55 16.90
C ARG A 241 -14.51 -2.90 17.53
N ASP A 242 -14.49 -3.40 18.76
CA ASP A 242 -13.24 -3.74 19.44
C ASP A 242 -12.61 -5.00 18.83
N ALA A 243 -13.40 -5.98 18.43
CA ALA A 243 -12.93 -7.13 17.66
C ALA A 243 -12.36 -6.71 16.28
N TYR A 244 -13.01 -5.74 15.61
CA TYR A 244 -12.47 -5.16 14.38
C TYR A 244 -11.11 -4.47 14.64
N LEU A 245 -10.99 -3.65 15.67
CA LEU A 245 -9.75 -2.96 16.02
C LEU A 245 -8.60 -3.91 16.41
N ARG A 246 -8.92 -5.09 16.92
CA ARG A 246 -7.95 -6.18 17.19
C ARG A 246 -7.66 -7.06 15.97
N ALA A 247 -8.20 -6.72 14.79
CA ALA A 247 -8.08 -7.50 13.55
C ALA A 247 -8.62 -8.95 13.66
N GLU A 248 -9.66 -9.16 14.47
CA GLU A 248 -10.34 -10.44 14.68
C GLU A 248 -11.63 -10.56 13.85
N LEU A 249 -12.18 -9.41 13.43
CA LEU A 249 -13.42 -9.29 12.66
C LEU A 249 -13.21 -8.31 11.52
N ALA A 250 -13.67 -8.66 10.31
CA ALA A 250 -13.69 -7.79 9.15
C ALA A 250 -15.12 -7.38 8.79
N PRO A 251 -15.47 -6.09 8.88
CA PRO A 251 -16.69 -5.58 8.27
C PRO A 251 -16.65 -5.77 6.76
N VAL A 252 -17.78 -6.21 6.17
CA VAL A 252 -17.90 -6.42 4.71
C VAL A 252 -18.94 -5.48 4.14
N PHE A 253 -18.55 -4.78 3.08
CA PHE A 253 -19.41 -3.93 2.27
C PHE A 253 -19.52 -4.47 0.86
N PHE A 254 -20.67 -4.30 0.25
CA PHE A 254 -20.95 -4.67 -1.13
C PHE A 254 -21.22 -3.43 -1.97
N GLY A 255 -20.78 -3.44 -3.23
CA GLY A 255 -21.03 -2.29 -4.10
C GLY A 255 -20.51 -2.42 -5.53
N SER A 256 -20.60 -1.32 -6.24
CA SER A 256 -20.01 -1.11 -7.57
C SER A 256 -19.33 0.25 -7.61
N ALA A 257 -18.01 0.26 -7.50
CA ALA A 257 -17.24 1.50 -7.50
C ALA A 257 -17.42 2.31 -8.79
N VAL A 258 -17.54 1.65 -9.96
CA VAL A 258 -17.76 2.33 -11.25
C VAL A 258 -19.05 3.16 -11.22
N ASN A 259 -20.09 2.62 -10.60
CA ASN A 259 -21.43 3.20 -10.57
C ASN A 259 -21.72 3.96 -9.25
N ASN A 260 -20.73 4.21 -8.43
CA ASN A 260 -20.83 4.93 -7.14
C ASN A 260 -21.62 4.23 -6.02
N PHE A 261 -21.96 2.93 -6.15
CA PHE A 261 -22.77 2.21 -5.16
C PHE A 261 -21.97 1.60 -4.05
N GLY A 262 -22.47 1.74 -2.82
CA GLY A 262 -21.82 1.23 -1.62
C GLY A 262 -20.55 1.98 -1.21
N VAL A 263 -20.08 2.95 -2.00
CA VAL A 263 -18.82 3.68 -1.76
C VAL A 263 -18.99 4.77 -0.72
N LYS A 264 -20.09 5.51 -0.79
CA LYS A 264 -20.40 6.55 0.20
C LYS A 264 -20.66 5.92 1.56
N GLU A 265 -21.45 4.86 1.59
CA GLU A 265 -21.74 4.07 2.79
C GLU A 265 -20.48 3.50 3.42
N LEU A 266 -19.57 2.98 2.59
CA LEU A 266 -18.25 2.53 3.04
C LEU A 266 -17.48 3.68 3.69
N LEU A 267 -17.41 4.86 3.04
CA LEU A 267 -16.66 6.01 3.56
C LEU A 267 -17.24 6.53 4.87
N GLU A 268 -18.56 6.68 4.95
CA GLU A 268 -19.26 7.17 6.15
C GLU A 268 -19.13 6.22 7.34
N CYS A 269 -19.26 4.92 7.10
CA CYS A 269 -19.02 3.92 8.13
C CYS A 269 -17.53 3.89 8.51
N PHE A 270 -16.62 3.92 7.52
CA PHE A 270 -15.18 3.90 7.75
C PHE A 270 -14.74 5.00 8.73
N ILE A 271 -15.14 6.25 8.53
CA ILE A 271 -14.74 7.36 9.41
C ILE A 271 -15.20 7.19 10.86
N ARG A 272 -16.24 6.42 11.10
CA ARG A 272 -16.78 6.13 12.45
C ARG A 272 -16.09 4.97 13.13
N ILE A 273 -15.86 3.87 12.41
CA ILE A 273 -15.33 2.63 12.98
C ILE A 273 -13.80 2.52 12.93
N ALA A 274 -13.16 3.12 11.93
CA ALA A 274 -11.73 3.01 11.74
C ALA A 274 -10.91 3.56 12.93
N PRO A 275 -9.74 2.98 13.21
CA PRO A 275 -8.89 3.43 14.30
C PRO A 275 -8.36 4.85 14.07
N SER A 276 -8.15 5.57 15.15
CA SER A 276 -7.19 6.67 15.20
C SER A 276 -5.78 6.12 15.04
N PRO A 277 -4.74 6.99 14.87
CA PRO A 277 -3.36 6.55 14.80
C PRO A 277 -3.00 5.53 15.89
N ARG A 278 -2.35 4.45 15.48
CA ARG A 278 -2.05 3.30 16.34
C ARG A 278 -0.64 3.40 16.92
N PRO A 279 -0.38 2.79 18.09
CA PRO A 279 0.97 2.64 18.62
C PRO A 279 1.91 1.98 17.62
N ALA A 280 3.17 2.44 17.56
CA ALA A 280 4.16 1.98 16.62
C ALA A 280 5.34 1.29 17.34
N PRO A 281 5.69 0.03 16.97
CA PRO A 281 6.78 -0.70 17.61
C PRO A 281 8.14 -0.19 17.15
N THR A 282 9.09 -0.13 18.10
CA THR A 282 10.50 0.15 17.86
C THR A 282 11.38 -0.97 18.43
N GLU A 283 12.69 -0.91 18.20
CA GLU A 283 13.62 -1.91 18.74
C GLU A 283 13.64 -1.94 20.28
N THR A 284 13.28 -0.85 20.94
CA THR A 284 13.41 -0.70 22.41
C THR A 284 12.09 -0.58 23.15
N ARG A 285 11.04 -0.06 22.50
CA ARG A 285 9.75 0.21 23.14
C ARG A 285 8.63 0.40 22.10
N ILE A 286 7.41 0.51 22.57
CA ILE A 286 6.28 0.94 21.77
C ILE A 286 6.15 2.46 21.91
N VAL A 287 5.97 3.17 20.81
CA VAL A 287 5.70 4.61 20.75
C VAL A 287 4.20 4.83 20.72
N GLU A 288 3.70 5.58 21.69
CA GLU A 288 2.28 5.94 21.77
C GLU A 288 2.01 7.27 21.03
N PRO A 289 0.92 7.37 20.24
CA PRO A 289 0.60 8.60 19.50
C PRO A 289 0.46 9.85 20.37
N ALA A 290 0.04 9.69 21.62
CA ALA A 290 -0.20 10.79 22.57
C ALA A 290 1.08 11.32 23.24
N GLU A 291 2.25 10.76 22.96
CA GLU A 291 3.52 11.26 23.49
C GLU A 291 3.80 12.69 22.98
N GLU A 292 4.35 13.55 23.86
CA GLU A 292 4.59 14.96 23.52
C GLU A 292 5.70 15.16 22.49
N LYS A 293 6.73 14.29 22.51
CA LYS A 293 7.88 14.40 21.61
C LYS A 293 7.58 13.77 20.25
N MET A 294 7.91 14.51 19.20
CA MET A 294 7.74 14.02 17.85
C MET A 294 8.68 12.85 17.55
N THR A 295 8.08 11.80 17.01
CA THR A 295 8.79 10.70 16.36
C THR A 295 8.11 10.34 15.05
N GLY A 296 8.89 9.84 14.08
CA GLY A 296 8.36 9.37 12.82
C GLY A 296 9.40 8.60 12.02
N PHE A 297 8.96 7.88 11.00
CA PHE A 297 9.86 7.10 10.15
C PHE A 297 9.54 7.26 8.66
N VAL A 298 10.56 7.12 7.84
CA VAL A 298 10.47 7.15 6.38
C VAL A 298 10.07 5.76 5.89
N PHE A 299 8.88 5.62 5.31
CA PHE A 299 8.43 4.34 4.76
C PHE A 299 8.58 4.25 3.24
N LYS A 300 8.71 5.39 2.57
CA LYS A 300 8.83 5.48 1.12
C LYS A 300 9.70 6.65 0.70
N ILE A 301 10.43 6.49 -0.40
CA ILE A 301 11.14 7.57 -1.09
C ILE A 301 10.73 7.54 -2.55
N HIS A 302 10.54 8.70 -3.15
CA HIS A 302 10.27 8.83 -4.57
C HIS A 302 11.09 9.97 -5.17
N ALA A 303 11.81 9.69 -6.25
CA ALA A 303 12.55 10.70 -7.00
C ALA A 303 11.76 11.12 -8.25
N ASN A 304 11.98 12.35 -8.69
CA ASN A 304 11.44 12.90 -9.95
C ASN A 304 9.89 12.81 -10.06
N MET A 305 9.17 13.09 -8.97
CA MET A 305 7.71 13.18 -9.03
C MET A 305 7.22 14.27 -10.00
N ASP A 306 7.98 15.33 -10.18
CA ASP A 306 7.79 16.32 -11.23
C ASP A 306 8.87 16.14 -12.31
N PRO A 307 8.52 15.79 -13.55
CA PRO A 307 9.49 15.62 -14.63
C PRO A 307 10.35 16.85 -14.90
N ASN A 308 9.86 18.06 -14.54
CA ASN A 308 10.56 19.32 -14.74
C ASN A 308 11.52 19.67 -13.57
N HIS A 309 11.32 19.05 -12.43
CA HIS A 309 12.12 19.26 -11.22
C HIS A 309 12.70 17.93 -10.75
N ARG A 310 14.02 17.86 -10.62
CA ARG A 310 14.72 16.68 -10.11
C ARG A 310 14.62 16.62 -8.58
N ASP A 311 13.39 16.53 -8.09
CA ASP A 311 13.09 16.48 -6.67
C ASP A 311 13.07 15.03 -6.17
N ARG A 312 13.63 14.83 -5.00
CA ARG A 312 13.49 13.58 -4.24
C ARG A 312 12.72 13.88 -2.97
N ILE A 313 11.66 13.09 -2.74
CA ILE A 313 10.77 13.26 -1.60
C ILE A 313 10.77 11.99 -0.77
N ALA A 314 11.06 12.11 0.51
CA ALA A 314 10.89 11.07 1.50
C ALA A 314 9.53 11.24 2.20
N PHE A 315 8.77 10.16 2.29
CA PHE A 315 7.47 10.14 2.95
C PHE A 315 7.64 9.72 4.40
N LEU A 316 7.45 10.67 5.31
CA LEU A 316 7.57 10.50 6.75
C LEU A 316 6.18 10.26 7.36
N LYS A 317 5.96 9.10 7.99
CA LYS A 317 4.81 8.85 8.86
C LYS A 317 5.09 9.46 10.22
N ILE A 318 4.22 10.33 10.71
CA ILE A 318 4.28 10.85 12.09
C ILE A 318 3.64 9.84 13.04
N CYS A 319 4.40 9.40 14.04
CA CYS A 319 3.96 8.39 15.01
C CYS A 319 3.57 8.98 16.37
N SER A 320 4.23 10.04 16.81
CA SER A 320 3.94 10.74 18.07
C SER A 320 4.24 12.22 17.98
N GLY A 321 3.73 12.99 18.93
CA GLY A 321 4.03 14.41 19.11
C GLY A 321 3.58 15.30 17.96
N THR A 322 4.23 16.44 17.82
CA THR A 322 3.92 17.42 16.78
C THR A 322 5.15 17.70 15.93
N PHE A 323 5.05 17.41 14.63
CA PHE A 323 6.03 17.89 13.67
C PHE A 323 5.80 19.38 13.43
N GLU A 324 6.86 20.18 13.50
CA GLU A 324 6.82 21.62 13.29
C GLU A 324 7.86 22.03 12.26
N ARG A 325 7.45 22.82 11.28
CA ARG A 325 8.33 23.37 10.25
C ARG A 325 9.46 24.17 10.86
N ASN A 326 10.67 24.01 10.34
CA ASN A 326 11.90 24.67 10.81
C ASN A 326 12.35 24.32 12.24
N LYS A 327 11.71 23.36 12.92
CA LYS A 327 12.19 22.78 14.17
C LYS A 327 13.34 21.81 13.90
N ASN A 328 14.23 21.62 14.87
CA ASN A 328 15.32 20.65 14.77
C ASN A 328 14.81 19.24 15.12
N PHE A 329 15.10 18.28 14.26
CA PHE A 329 14.86 16.86 14.49
C PHE A 329 16.16 16.07 14.35
N LEU A 330 16.37 15.11 15.23
CA LEU A 330 17.48 14.16 15.16
C LEU A 330 17.19 13.13 14.06
N HIS A 331 18.02 13.10 13.04
CA HIS A 331 18.09 11.98 12.11
C HIS A 331 18.91 10.87 12.75
N VAL A 332 18.25 9.84 13.27
CA VAL A 332 18.83 8.86 14.19
C VAL A 332 20.03 8.12 13.57
N ARG A 333 19.90 7.63 12.34
CA ARG A 333 20.96 6.89 11.63
C ARG A 333 22.24 7.71 11.47
N SER A 334 22.14 9.01 11.12
CA SER A 334 23.32 9.84 10.90
C SER A 334 23.79 10.59 12.16
N GLY A 335 22.97 10.63 13.22
CA GLY A 335 23.23 11.41 14.43
C GLY A 335 23.17 12.94 14.23
N LYS A 336 22.70 13.40 13.08
CA LYS A 336 22.67 14.84 12.74
C LYS A 336 21.32 15.46 13.08
N GLN A 337 21.36 16.73 13.49
CA GLN A 337 20.17 17.56 13.61
C GLN A 337 19.79 18.13 12.22
N MET A 338 18.52 18.03 11.87
CA MET A 338 18.00 18.48 10.59
C MET A 338 16.80 19.40 10.76
N LYS A 339 16.65 20.37 9.87
CA LYS A 339 15.49 21.28 9.77
C LYS A 339 14.84 21.12 8.41
N PHE A 340 13.53 21.21 8.37
CA PHE A 340 12.75 21.12 7.15
C PHE A 340 12.04 22.44 6.88
N SER A 341 12.48 23.16 5.83
CA SER A 341 11.94 24.47 5.46
C SER A 341 10.69 24.39 4.59
N SER A 342 10.52 23.29 3.88
CA SER A 342 9.43 23.11 2.92
C SER A 342 8.81 21.70 3.03
N PRO A 343 8.35 21.29 4.24
CA PRO A 343 7.61 20.04 4.38
C PRO A 343 6.27 20.15 3.65
N THR A 344 5.86 19.09 2.95
CA THR A 344 4.66 19.10 2.10
C THR A 344 3.62 18.09 2.57
N ALA A 345 2.35 18.49 2.51
CA ALA A 345 1.22 17.56 2.56
C ALA A 345 0.81 17.16 1.14
N PHE A 346 0.25 15.98 1.02
CA PHE A 346 -0.25 15.42 -0.23
C PHE A 346 -1.78 15.53 -0.28
N MET A 347 -2.27 16.73 -0.67
CA MET A 347 -3.69 16.88 -1.01
C MET A 347 -3.91 16.35 -2.42
N ALA A 348 -5.03 15.68 -2.66
CA ALA A 348 -5.29 14.91 -3.88
C ALA A 348 -4.97 15.64 -5.20
N GLU A 349 -5.18 16.96 -5.27
CA GLU A 349 -4.89 17.76 -6.47
C GLU A 349 -3.67 18.69 -6.32
N LYS A 350 -3.17 18.93 -5.10
CA LYS A 350 -2.12 19.93 -4.85
C LYS A 350 -1.18 19.51 -3.73
N LYS A 351 0.11 19.76 -3.92
CA LYS A 351 1.08 19.77 -2.84
C LYS A 351 1.05 21.13 -2.14
N SER A 352 0.95 21.14 -0.83
CA SER A 352 1.00 22.36 -0.02
C SER A 352 2.07 22.26 1.04
N ILE A 353 2.78 23.37 1.29
CA ILE A 353 3.71 23.47 2.41
C ILE A 353 2.88 23.53 3.69
N ILE A 354 3.31 22.78 4.71
CA ILE A 354 2.66 22.72 6.00
C ILE A 354 3.57 23.24 7.11
N ASP A 355 2.97 23.84 8.14
CA ASP A 355 3.68 24.30 9.33
C ASP A 355 3.66 23.24 10.44
N PHE A 356 2.61 22.44 10.53
CA PHE A 356 2.41 21.41 11.56
C PHE A 356 1.87 20.12 10.95
N ALA A 357 2.30 18.98 11.52
CA ALA A 357 1.71 17.66 11.28
C ALA A 357 1.63 16.87 12.59
N TYR A 358 0.69 15.93 12.66
CA TYR A 358 0.32 15.22 13.88
C TYR A 358 0.38 13.70 13.65
N PRO A 359 0.33 12.89 14.72
CA PRO A 359 0.29 11.44 14.59
C PRO A 359 -0.80 10.99 13.62
N GLY A 360 -0.43 10.08 12.73
CA GLY A 360 -1.29 9.62 11.64
C GLY A 360 -1.04 10.33 10.32
N ASP A 361 -0.47 11.53 10.32
CA ASP A 361 -0.17 12.27 9.10
C ASP A 361 1.05 11.72 8.35
N ILE A 362 1.11 12.02 7.07
CA ILE A 362 2.22 11.69 6.18
C ILE A 362 2.78 12.98 5.59
N VAL A 363 4.04 13.23 5.86
CA VAL A 363 4.73 14.46 5.45
C VAL A 363 5.78 14.14 4.39
N GLY A 364 5.76 14.89 3.29
CA GLY A 364 6.81 14.86 2.29
C GLY A 364 7.99 15.73 2.70
N LEU A 365 9.16 15.14 2.82
CA LEU A 365 10.41 15.82 3.11
C LEU A 365 11.29 15.86 1.87
N HIS A 366 11.74 17.06 1.48
CA HIS A 366 12.73 17.18 0.42
C HIS A 366 14.06 16.55 0.85
N ASP A 367 14.57 15.64 0.01
CA ASP A 367 15.78 14.89 0.26
C ASP A 367 16.82 15.14 -0.84
N THR A 368 18.05 15.42 -0.42
CA THR A 368 19.19 15.59 -1.33
C THR A 368 19.96 14.30 -1.61
N GLY A 369 19.39 13.14 -1.24
CA GLY A 369 20.02 11.83 -1.40
C GLY A 369 20.58 11.24 -0.11
N ASN A 370 20.20 11.78 1.05
CA ASN A 370 20.72 11.36 2.34
C ASN A 370 19.78 10.41 3.09
N PHE A 371 18.50 10.37 2.73
CA PHE A 371 17.49 9.57 3.42
C PHE A 371 17.40 8.17 2.84
N LYS A 372 17.06 7.22 3.70
CA LYS A 372 16.78 5.83 3.37
C LYS A 372 15.41 5.44 3.92
N ILE A 373 14.80 4.46 3.29
CA ILE A 373 13.61 3.79 3.86
C ILE A 373 14.01 3.22 5.21
N GLY A 374 13.15 3.40 6.23
CA GLY A 374 13.45 3.03 7.62
C GLY A 374 14.13 4.12 8.45
N ASP A 375 14.60 5.22 7.85
CA ASP A 375 15.17 6.33 8.62
C ASP A 375 14.16 6.90 9.60
N THR A 376 14.62 7.11 10.82
CA THR A 376 13.82 7.64 11.93
C THR A 376 14.23 9.07 12.25
N PHE A 377 13.21 9.92 12.46
CA PHE A 377 13.36 11.29 12.95
C PHE A 377 12.68 11.45 14.29
N THR A 378 13.38 12.10 15.26
CA THR A 378 12.89 12.29 16.62
C THR A 378 13.27 13.66 17.18
N GLU A 379 12.69 14.03 18.30
CA GLU A 379 13.14 15.18 19.12
C GLU A 379 14.25 14.80 20.12
N GLY A 380 15.22 13.97 19.67
CA GLY A 380 16.46 13.68 20.42
C GLY A 380 16.59 12.25 20.94
N GLU A 381 15.53 11.46 20.98
CA GLU A 381 15.59 10.06 21.37
C GLU A 381 16.23 9.21 20.26
N LYS A 382 17.12 8.31 20.61
CA LYS A 382 17.72 7.35 19.68
C LYS A 382 16.89 6.08 19.69
N LEU A 383 15.94 5.97 18.76
CA LEU A 383 15.13 4.77 18.54
C LEU A 383 15.04 4.47 17.04
N LYS A 384 14.70 3.23 16.71
CA LYS A 384 14.47 2.80 15.33
C LYS A 384 13.16 2.03 15.27
N PHE A 385 12.27 2.43 14.34
CA PHE A 385 11.03 1.73 14.09
C PHE A 385 11.30 0.39 13.42
N THR A 386 10.53 -0.64 13.80
CA THR A 386 10.67 -2.01 13.31
C THR A 386 9.55 -2.42 12.37
N GLY A 387 9.72 -3.55 11.69
CA GLY A 387 8.69 -4.15 10.87
C GLY A 387 8.53 -3.52 9.48
N ILE A 388 9.50 -2.74 9.01
CA ILE A 388 9.55 -2.30 7.61
C ILE A 388 10.18 -3.43 6.81
N PRO A 389 9.42 -4.12 5.94
CA PRO A 389 9.94 -5.33 5.27
C PRO A 389 10.95 -5.00 4.20
N SER A 390 11.94 -5.87 4.08
CA SER A 390 12.85 -5.96 2.94
C SER A 390 12.77 -7.37 2.37
N PHE A 391 12.72 -7.50 1.04
CA PHE A 391 12.57 -8.78 0.38
C PHE A 391 13.85 -9.19 -0.34
N ALA A 392 14.09 -10.51 -0.40
CA ALA A 392 15.10 -11.04 -1.29
C ALA A 392 14.59 -10.99 -2.74
N PRO A 393 15.42 -10.54 -3.68
CA PRO A 393 15.07 -10.60 -5.08
C PRO A 393 14.95 -12.05 -5.57
N GLU A 394 14.05 -12.26 -6.54
CA GLU A 394 13.81 -13.56 -7.16
C GLU A 394 14.33 -13.64 -8.59
N GLN A 395 14.53 -12.48 -9.24
CA GLN A 395 15.03 -12.38 -10.60
C GLN A 395 16.23 -11.46 -10.67
N PHE A 396 17.21 -11.82 -11.51
CA PHE A 396 18.47 -11.10 -11.60
C PHE A 396 18.85 -10.86 -13.04
N ARG A 397 19.37 -9.67 -13.34
CA ARG A 397 19.96 -9.32 -14.64
C ARG A 397 21.17 -8.42 -14.46
N TYR A 398 22.19 -8.60 -15.30
CA TYR A 398 23.20 -7.58 -15.45
C TYR A 398 22.59 -6.35 -16.12
N ILE A 399 22.99 -5.17 -15.65
CA ILE A 399 22.66 -3.90 -16.30
C ILE A 399 23.90 -3.32 -16.94
N GLU A 400 23.79 -2.98 -18.21
CA GLU A 400 24.87 -2.39 -19.00
C GLU A 400 24.43 -1.06 -19.59
N ASN A 401 25.40 -0.17 -19.74
CA ASN A 401 25.16 1.10 -20.38
C ASN A 401 25.06 0.91 -21.91
N ALA A 402 23.91 1.32 -22.49
CA ALA A 402 23.73 1.27 -23.93
C ALA A 402 24.45 2.41 -24.68
N ASP A 403 24.73 3.53 -23.99
CA ASP A 403 25.43 4.71 -24.53
C ASP A 403 26.61 5.10 -23.61
N PRO A 404 27.87 4.86 -24.01
CA PRO A 404 29.04 5.18 -23.21
C PRO A 404 29.12 6.64 -22.73
N LEU A 405 28.53 7.58 -23.46
CA LEU A 405 28.52 9.00 -23.10
C LEU A 405 27.58 9.30 -21.92
N LYS A 406 26.67 8.38 -21.60
CA LYS A 406 25.65 8.53 -20.54
C LYS A 406 25.98 7.78 -19.25
N PHE A 407 27.23 7.34 -19.08
CA PHE A 407 27.63 6.54 -17.91
C PHE A 407 27.28 7.18 -16.57
N LYS A 408 27.51 8.49 -16.41
CA LYS A 408 27.21 9.20 -15.17
C LYS A 408 25.70 9.31 -14.90
N GLN A 409 24.91 9.51 -15.96
CA GLN A 409 23.46 9.57 -15.88
C GLN A 409 22.87 8.21 -15.48
N LEU A 410 23.36 7.12 -16.11
CA LEU A 410 22.97 5.77 -15.79
C LEU A 410 23.28 5.44 -14.32
N ALA A 411 24.52 5.69 -13.89
CA ALA A 411 24.92 5.42 -12.50
C ALA A 411 24.05 6.18 -11.50
N LYS A 412 23.78 7.47 -11.75
CA LYS A 412 22.89 8.28 -10.90
C LYS A 412 21.47 7.75 -10.90
N GLY A 413 20.93 7.36 -12.07
CA GLY A 413 19.59 6.81 -12.18
C GLY A 413 19.44 5.51 -11.41
N ILE A 414 20.39 4.60 -11.57
CA ILE A 414 20.42 3.35 -10.81
C ILE A 414 20.44 3.63 -9.31
N ASP A 415 21.34 4.50 -8.84
CA ASP A 415 21.44 4.80 -7.41
C ASP A 415 20.12 5.35 -6.83
N GLN A 416 19.46 6.26 -7.54
CA GLN A 416 18.21 6.87 -7.07
C GLN A 416 17.06 5.85 -7.08
N LEU A 417 16.92 5.05 -8.14
CA LEU A 417 15.90 4.02 -8.20
C LEU A 417 16.07 2.94 -7.11
N MET A 418 17.33 2.59 -6.80
CA MET A 418 17.60 1.65 -5.70
C MET A 418 17.30 2.25 -4.32
N ASP A 419 17.52 3.56 -4.14
CA ASP A 419 17.15 4.25 -2.89
C ASP A 419 15.64 4.35 -2.69
N GLU A 420 14.87 4.39 -3.79
CA GLU A 420 13.40 4.28 -3.74
C GLU A 420 12.93 2.85 -3.36
N GLY A 421 13.86 1.88 -3.37
CA GLY A 421 13.54 0.48 -3.10
C GLY A 421 12.79 -0.22 -4.25
N VAL A 422 12.92 0.27 -5.48
CA VAL A 422 12.31 -0.37 -6.66
C VAL A 422 12.94 -1.73 -6.94
N ALA A 423 14.23 -1.89 -6.64
CA ALA A 423 15.00 -3.11 -6.80
C ALA A 423 16.24 -3.09 -5.91
N GLN A 424 17.06 -4.12 -5.96
CA GLN A 424 18.31 -4.21 -5.23
C GLN A 424 19.50 -4.23 -6.19
N LEU A 425 20.57 -3.53 -5.79
CA LEU A 425 21.82 -3.43 -6.58
C LEU A 425 22.90 -4.28 -5.93
N PHE A 426 23.50 -5.15 -6.75
CA PHE A 426 24.68 -5.92 -6.42
C PHE A 426 25.81 -5.60 -7.38
N THR A 427 27.05 -5.63 -6.88
CA THR A 427 28.25 -5.50 -7.68
C THR A 427 29.01 -6.82 -7.60
N SER A 428 29.16 -7.51 -8.71
CA SER A 428 29.92 -8.77 -8.77
C SER A 428 31.36 -8.54 -8.31
N SER A 429 31.82 -9.35 -7.36
CA SER A 429 33.19 -9.29 -6.86
C SER A 429 34.21 -9.83 -7.90
N LEU A 430 33.75 -10.64 -8.85
CA LEU A 430 34.60 -11.23 -9.88
C LEU A 430 35.03 -10.21 -10.94
N ASN A 431 34.07 -9.39 -11.43
CA ASN A 431 34.29 -8.55 -12.62
C ASN A 431 33.78 -7.12 -12.49
N GLY A 432 33.25 -6.73 -11.33
CA GLY A 432 32.73 -5.39 -11.05
C GLY A 432 31.42 -5.03 -11.78
N ARG A 433 30.82 -5.96 -12.53
CA ARG A 433 29.57 -5.73 -13.25
C ARG A 433 28.42 -5.50 -12.25
N LYS A 434 27.49 -4.63 -12.63
CA LYS A 434 26.30 -4.34 -11.85
C LYS A 434 25.19 -5.34 -12.14
N ILE A 435 24.57 -5.86 -11.09
CA ILE A 435 23.45 -6.81 -11.16
C ILE A 435 22.26 -6.14 -10.47
N ILE A 436 21.13 -6.10 -11.13
CA ILE A 436 19.86 -5.68 -10.55
C ILE A 436 19.07 -6.92 -10.18
N GLY A 437 18.64 -6.97 -8.92
CA GLY A 437 17.73 -7.99 -8.41
C GLY A 437 16.35 -7.42 -8.16
N THR A 438 15.31 -8.07 -8.68
CA THR A 438 13.91 -7.68 -8.59
C THR A 438 13.05 -8.83 -8.05
N VAL A 439 11.86 -8.52 -7.54
CA VAL A 439 10.87 -9.53 -7.17
C VAL A 439 10.21 -10.10 -8.42
N GLY A 440 9.91 -9.27 -9.42
CA GLY A 440 9.24 -9.69 -10.63
C GLY A 440 9.82 -9.09 -11.92
N ALA A 441 9.44 -9.66 -13.06
CA ALA A 441 9.97 -9.30 -14.37
C ALA A 441 9.57 -7.86 -14.80
N LEU A 442 8.38 -7.42 -14.41
CA LEU A 442 7.86 -6.11 -14.81
C LEU A 442 8.66 -4.95 -14.22
N GLN A 443 9.32 -5.17 -13.07
CA GLN A 443 10.20 -4.16 -12.47
C GLN A 443 11.38 -3.80 -13.38
N PHE A 444 11.94 -4.74 -14.14
CA PHE A 444 13.01 -4.44 -15.11
C PHE A 444 12.53 -3.50 -16.21
N GLU A 445 11.32 -3.69 -16.70
CA GLU A 445 10.73 -2.82 -17.73
C GLU A 445 10.48 -1.41 -17.18
N VAL A 446 10.01 -1.30 -15.93
CA VAL A 446 9.81 -0.01 -15.25
C VAL A 446 11.14 0.70 -15.03
N ILE A 447 12.18 -0.02 -14.58
CA ILE A 447 13.53 0.53 -14.39
C ILE A 447 14.09 1.04 -15.72
N GLU A 448 14.00 0.25 -16.80
CA GLU A 448 14.45 0.63 -18.13
C GLU A 448 13.73 1.89 -18.64
N TYR A 449 12.40 1.90 -18.53
CA TYR A 449 11.60 3.06 -18.91
C TYR A 449 11.99 4.32 -18.14
N ARG A 450 12.12 4.23 -16.83
CA ARG A 450 12.48 5.35 -15.96
C ARG A 450 13.91 5.85 -16.22
N LEU A 451 14.88 4.94 -16.42
CA LEU A 451 16.26 5.31 -16.77
C LEU A 451 16.30 6.08 -18.09
N ALA A 452 15.54 5.63 -19.10
CA ALA A 452 15.49 6.30 -20.40
C ALA A 452 14.82 7.67 -20.32
N HIS A 453 13.67 7.80 -19.67
CA HIS A 453 12.84 9.01 -19.70
C HIS A 453 13.20 10.03 -18.61
N GLU A 454 13.52 9.59 -17.40
CA GLU A 454 13.82 10.50 -16.28
C GLU A 454 15.31 10.88 -16.24
N TYR A 455 16.20 9.96 -16.64
CA TYR A 455 17.67 10.16 -16.54
C TYR A 455 18.34 10.30 -17.89
N ASN A 456 17.60 10.16 -19.00
CA ASN A 456 18.12 10.18 -20.36
C ASN A 456 19.28 9.20 -20.54
N ALA A 457 19.16 7.99 -20.01
CA ALA A 457 20.17 6.94 -19.99
C ALA A 457 19.56 5.60 -20.37
N ALA A 458 19.77 5.15 -21.60
CA ALA A 458 19.34 3.84 -22.04
C ALA A 458 20.24 2.74 -21.43
N CYS A 459 19.65 1.63 -21.02
CA CYS A 459 20.37 0.46 -20.54
C CYS A 459 20.09 -0.78 -21.41
N ARG A 460 20.89 -1.81 -21.21
CA ARG A 460 20.69 -3.16 -21.78
C ARG A 460 20.70 -4.17 -20.66
N TRP A 461 19.85 -5.17 -20.79
CA TRP A 461 19.75 -6.26 -19.84
C TRP A 461 20.42 -7.51 -20.40
N GLU A 462 21.24 -8.15 -19.58
CA GLU A 462 21.79 -9.48 -19.86
C GLU A 462 21.32 -10.43 -18.76
N PRO A 463 20.62 -11.52 -19.09
CA PRO A 463 20.13 -12.46 -18.10
C PRO A 463 21.27 -13.16 -17.38
N ILE A 464 21.08 -13.47 -16.10
CA ILE A 464 21.97 -14.27 -15.26
C ILE A 464 21.15 -15.26 -14.47
N SER A 465 21.61 -16.50 -14.40
CA SER A 465 20.97 -17.54 -13.59
C SER A 465 21.46 -17.45 -12.15
N ILE A 466 20.63 -16.88 -11.28
CA ILE A 466 20.82 -16.87 -9.84
C ILE A 466 19.53 -17.40 -9.23
N TYR A 467 19.68 -18.41 -8.37
CA TYR A 467 18.57 -18.98 -7.61
C TYR A 467 18.17 -18.08 -6.45
N LYS A 468 19.18 -17.57 -5.68
CA LYS A 468 18.92 -16.76 -4.50
C LYS A 468 20.12 -15.88 -4.11
N ALA A 469 19.84 -14.68 -3.65
CA ALA A 469 20.81 -13.83 -2.99
C ALA A 469 20.78 -14.08 -1.47
N CYS A 470 21.94 -14.24 -0.86
CA CYS A 470 22.12 -14.47 0.57
C CYS A 470 23.17 -13.53 1.12
N TRP A 471 22.79 -12.67 2.06
CA TRP A 471 23.75 -11.88 2.83
C TRP A 471 24.45 -12.79 3.81
N ILE A 472 25.76 -12.67 3.93
CA ILE A 472 26.57 -13.56 4.74
C ILE A 472 27.32 -12.80 5.82
N GLU A 473 27.34 -13.38 7.03
CA GLU A 473 28.12 -12.91 8.16
C GLU A 473 28.76 -14.07 8.90
N SER A 474 29.91 -13.83 9.51
CA SER A 474 30.56 -14.78 10.39
C SER A 474 31.38 -14.06 11.45
N ASP A 475 31.35 -14.57 12.66
CA ASP A 475 32.28 -14.17 13.72
C ASP A 475 33.67 -14.80 13.53
N ASN A 476 33.78 -15.81 12.65
CA ASN A 476 35.02 -16.47 12.25
C ASN A 476 35.56 -15.86 10.95
N ALA A 477 36.46 -14.88 11.07
CA ALA A 477 37.03 -14.17 9.91
C ALA A 477 37.79 -15.08 8.94
N GLU A 478 38.45 -16.15 9.44
CA GLU A 478 39.18 -17.09 8.62
C GLU A 478 38.23 -17.91 7.75
N GLN A 479 37.15 -18.43 8.33
CA GLN A 479 36.15 -19.19 7.60
C GLN A 479 35.42 -18.32 6.57
N LEU A 480 35.13 -17.05 6.90
CA LEU A 480 34.55 -16.11 5.95
C LEU A 480 35.48 -15.82 4.76
N ALA A 481 36.80 -15.67 5.03
CA ALA A 481 37.79 -15.46 3.98
C ALA A 481 37.92 -16.71 3.07
N ASP A 482 37.92 -17.89 3.65
CA ASP A 482 37.96 -19.17 2.88
C ASP A 482 36.68 -19.33 2.03
N PHE A 483 35.52 -19.02 2.57
CA PHE A 483 34.28 -19.03 1.82
C PHE A 483 34.33 -18.10 0.60
N LYS A 484 34.71 -16.83 0.82
CA LYS A 484 34.84 -15.84 -0.27
C LYS A 484 35.81 -16.30 -1.36
N ARG A 485 36.92 -16.92 -0.97
CA ARG A 485 37.90 -17.48 -1.90
C ARG A 485 37.32 -18.62 -2.72
N ARG A 486 36.65 -19.60 -2.09
CA ARG A 486 36.07 -20.77 -2.76
C ARG A 486 34.87 -20.45 -3.61
N LYS A 487 34.08 -19.42 -3.22
CA LYS A 487 32.86 -18.98 -3.90
C LYS A 487 33.03 -17.67 -4.68
N HIS A 488 34.27 -17.29 -5.00
CA HIS A 488 34.62 -15.98 -5.59
C HIS A 488 33.79 -15.61 -6.83
N THR A 489 33.39 -16.58 -7.66
CA THR A 489 32.56 -16.37 -8.85
C THR A 489 31.12 -15.93 -8.52
N ASN A 490 30.64 -16.32 -7.35
CA ASN A 490 29.29 -16.10 -6.87
C ASN A 490 29.22 -15.04 -5.78
N MET A 491 30.33 -14.35 -5.49
CA MET A 491 30.38 -13.28 -4.53
C MET A 491 30.00 -11.94 -5.17
N ALA A 492 29.24 -11.16 -4.45
CA ALA A 492 28.90 -9.80 -4.79
C ALA A 492 28.90 -8.93 -3.53
N ILE A 493 28.84 -7.63 -3.74
CA ILE A 493 28.68 -6.63 -2.68
C ILE A 493 27.39 -5.86 -2.96
N ASP A 494 26.56 -5.70 -1.94
CA ASP A 494 25.34 -4.88 -2.07
C ASP A 494 25.66 -3.38 -2.07
N LYS A 495 24.64 -2.55 -2.26
CA LYS A 495 24.77 -1.08 -2.26
C LYS A 495 25.38 -0.52 -0.96
N HIS A 496 25.31 -1.26 0.15
CA HIS A 496 25.81 -0.85 1.46
C HIS A 496 27.18 -1.41 1.80
N GLY A 497 27.82 -2.13 0.87
CA GLY A 497 29.13 -2.70 1.06
C GLY A 497 29.12 -4.04 1.78
N ARG A 498 27.96 -4.68 1.97
CA ARG A 498 27.85 -5.98 2.63
C ARG A 498 28.09 -7.12 1.64
N ASP A 499 28.69 -8.18 2.16
CA ASP A 499 28.96 -9.39 1.38
C ASP A 499 27.67 -10.15 1.07
N VAL A 500 27.52 -10.52 -0.20
CA VAL A 500 26.37 -11.29 -0.69
C VAL A 500 26.86 -12.50 -1.49
N PHE A 501 26.35 -13.66 -1.15
CA PHE A 501 26.50 -14.88 -1.94
C PHE A 501 25.31 -15.02 -2.88
N LEU A 502 25.58 -15.02 -4.18
CA LEU A 502 24.59 -15.21 -5.24
C LEU A 502 24.59 -16.69 -5.64
N ALA A 503 23.77 -17.50 -5.01
CA ALA A 503 23.70 -18.93 -5.25
C ALA A 503 23.05 -19.24 -6.60
N ASP A 504 23.71 -20.03 -7.46
CA ASP A 504 23.18 -20.40 -8.78
C ASP A 504 22.03 -21.40 -8.69
N THR A 505 22.08 -22.30 -7.70
CA THR A 505 21.09 -23.36 -7.51
C THR A 505 20.75 -23.54 -6.00
N SER A 506 19.61 -24.16 -5.73
CA SER A 506 19.26 -24.57 -4.36
C SER A 506 20.28 -25.55 -3.76
N TYR A 507 20.82 -26.45 -4.59
CA TYR A 507 21.86 -27.39 -4.18
C TYR A 507 23.16 -26.66 -3.79
N ALA A 508 23.60 -25.68 -4.59
CA ALA A 508 24.79 -24.89 -4.28
C ALA A 508 24.66 -24.13 -2.96
N LEU A 509 23.46 -23.64 -2.66
CA LEU A 509 23.15 -22.98 -1.40
C LEU A 509 23.19 -23.98 -0.23
N ALA A 510 22.52 -25.12 -0.35
CA ALA A 510 22.49 -26.15 0.69
C ALA A 510 23.92 -26.67 1.00
N LEU A 511 24.71 -26.94 -0.03
CA LEU A 511 26.10 -27.36 0.13
C LEU A 511 26.98 -26.27 0.79
N ALA A 512 26.73 -25.00 0.49
CA ALA A 512 27.43 -23.89 1.14
C ALA A 512 27.11 -23.83 2.63
N GLN A 513 25.83 -23.96 3.02
CA GLN A 513 25.39 -23.98 4.41
C GLN A 513 25.93 -25.20 5.18
N GLU A 514 26.01 -26.36 4.56
CA GLU A 514 26.53 -27.58 5.17
C GLU A 514 28.03 -27.49 5.45
N ASN A 515 28.81 -26.97 4.49
CA ASN A 515 30.27 -26.93 4.58
C ASN A 515 30.82 -25.77 5.40
N PHE A 516 30.02 -24.72 5.64
CA PHE A 516 30.45 -23.50 6.33
C PHE A 516 29.50 -23.16 7.45
N LYS A 517 29.53 -23.93 8.53
CA LYS A 517 28.59 -23.86 9.66
C LYS A 517 28.71 -22.58 10.48
N ASP A 518 29.86 -21.91 10.47
CA ASP A 518 30.08 -20.64 11.18
C ASP A 518 29.59 -19.42 10.38
N ILE A 519 29.14 -19.64 9.11
CA ILE A 519 28.57 -18.57 8.31
C ILE A 519 27.05 -18.56 8.47
N ARG A 520 26.52 -17.42 8.85
CA ARG A 520 25.10 -17.12 8.87
C ARG A 520 24.67 -16.63 7.50
N PHE A 521 23.60 -17.23 6.96
CA PHE A 521 23.00 -16.86 5.68
C PHE A 521 21.66 -16.21 5.91
N TYR A 522 21.53 -14.95 5.54
CA TYR A 522 20.30 -14.17 5.64
C TYR A 522 19.68 -14.02 4.26
N PHE A 523 18.36 -14.15 4.19
CA PHE A 523 17.60 -14.12 2.93
C PHE A 523 16.92 -12.78 2.69
N THR A 524 17.10 -11.83 3.60
CA THR A 524 16.63 -10.46 3.47
C THR A 524 17.79 -9.51 3.74
N SER A 525 17.69 -8.27 3.26
CA SER A 525 18.73 -7.27 3.49
C SER A 525 18.69 -6.64 4.89
N GLU A 526 17.68 -6.96 5.69
CA GLU A 526 17.55 -6.56 7.09
C GLU A 526 17.81 -7.76 8.00
N PHE A 527 18.85 -7.67 8.81
CA PHE A 527 19.24 -8.63 9.84
C PHE A 527 19.99 -7.93 10.97
#